data_3a0c48d4c66b30a24c287ec8011ebb85
#
_entry.id   3a0c48d4c66b30a24c287ec8011ebb85
#
_cell.length_a   1.000
_cell.length_b   1.000
_cell.length_c   1.000
_cell.angle_alpha   90.00
_cell.angle_beta   90.00
_cell.angle_gamma   90.00
#
_symmetry.space_group_name_H-M   'P 1'
#
loop_
_entity.id
_entity.type
_entity.pdbx_description
1 polymer ?
#
loop_
_entity_poly.entity_id
_entity_poly.type
_entity_poly.pdbx_seq_one_letter_code
_entity_poly.pdbx_strand_id
1 'polypeptide(L)'
;MNKSLMDVKGSILSISQFTLYGNAKKGRRPSYVDALGGEDASKLYGEFNNELLKHNIKVETGIFGADMVVNITNDGPVTLLLTKDGDKNE
;
A
#
# COMPACT_ATOMS: atom_id res chain seq x y z
N MET A 1 15.93 -10.98 9.42
CA MET A 1 14.45 -10.99 9.42
C MET A 1 13.83 -11.75 10.59
N ASN A 2 14.57 -11.92 11.67
CA ASN A 2 14.05 -12.63 12.85
C ASN A 2 13.16 -11.75 13.75
N LYS A 3 13.11 -10.46 13.48
CA LYS A 3 12.34 -9.51 14.28
C LYS A 3 11.27 -8.87 13.43
N SER A 4 10.06 -8.68 14.01
CA SER A 4 9.00 -7.94 13.38
C SER A 4 9.25 -6.43 13.50
N LEU A 5 8.48 -5.65 12.75
CA LEU A 5 8.49 -4.19 12.87
C LEU A 5 8.15 -3.75 14.30
N MET A 6 7.22 -4.44 14.95
CA MET A 6 6.81 -4.14 16.32
C MET A 6 7.94 -4.43 17.32
N ASP A 7 8.71 -5.50 17.09
CA ASP A 7 9.83 -5.87 17.95
C ASP A 7 10.91 -4.79 17.98
N VAL A 8 11.15 -4.13 16.86
CA VAL A 8 12.17 -3.09 16.73
C VAL A 8 11.63 -1.68 16.92
N LYS A 9 10.33 -1.54 17.22
CA LYS A 9 9.64 -0.25 17.37
C LYS A 9 9.81 0.65 16.14
N GLY A 10 9.74 0.02 14.97
CA GLY A 10 9.82 0.73 13.70
C GLY A 10 8.55 1.50 13.37
N SER A 11 8.58 2.18 12.25
CA SER A 11 7.42 2.93 11.73
C SER A 11 7.14 2.54 10.29
N ILE A 12 5.98 2.94 9.80
CA ILE A 12 5.51 2.62 8.44
C ILE A 12 5.23 3.91 7.70
N LEU A 13 5.70 3.97 6.45
CA LEU A 13 5.22 4.94 5.47
C LEU A 13 4.19 4.23 4.60
N SER A 14 2.92 4.58 4.75
CA SER A 14 1.81 3.97 4.03
C SER A 14 1.42 4.84 2.85
N ILE A 15 1.50 4.28 1.65
CA ILE A 15 1.22 5.00 0.41
C ILE A 15 0.24 4.18 -0.41
N SER A 16 -0.86 4.81 -0.83
CA SER A 16 -1.82 4.18 -1.74
C SER A 16 -1.26 4.16 -3.16
N GLN A 17 -1.52 3.08 -3.89
CA GLN A 17 -1.03 2.94 -5.26
C GLN A 17 -1.99 2.07 -6.08
N PHE A 18 -2.87 2.69 -6.86
CA PHE A 18 -3.82 1.95 -7.69
C PHE A 18 -3.18 1.42 -8.98
N THR A 19 -2.08 2.00 -9.42
CA THR A 19 -1.43 1.62 -10.68
C THR A 19 -0.89 0.19 -10.68
N LEU A 20 -0.80 -0.45 -9.51
CA LEU A 20 -0.46 -1.87 -9.42
C LEU A 20 -1.47 -2.77 -10.14
N TYR A 21 -2.71 -2.30 -10.33
CA TYR A 21 -3.73 -2.98 -11.13
C TYR A 21 -3.74 -2.55 -12.59
N GLY A 22 -2.75 -1.80 -13.02
CA GLY A 22 -2.63 -1.37 -14.41
C GLY A 22 -2.43 -2.55 -15.34
N ASN A 23 -3.19 -2.56 -16.44
CA ASN A 23 -3.06 -3.55 -17.49
C ASN A 23 -2.49 -2.88 -18.75
N ALA A 24 -1.27 -3.23 -19.09
CA ALA A 24 -0.55 -2.65 -20.22
C ALA A 24 -0.58 -3.53 -21.47
N LYS A 25 -1.42 -4.55 -21.51
CA LYS A 25 -1.47 -5.50 -22.64
C LYS A 25 -2.02 -4.91 -23.91
N LYS A 26 -2.84 -3.86 -23.81
CA LYS A 26 -3.47 -3.21 -24.97
C LYS A 26 -3.12 -1.74 -24.99
N GLY A 27 -2.54 -1.28 -26.10
CA GLY A 27 -2.27 0.13 -26.32
C GLY A 27 -1.10 0.68 -25.50
N ARG A 28 -0.96 1.99 -25.55
CA ARG A 28 0.13 2.72 -24.88
C ARG A 28 -0.20 3.12 -23.45
N ARG A 29 -1.48 3.18 -23.13
CA ARG A 29 -1.95 3.57 -21.79
C ARG A 29 -2.41 2.34 -21.05
N PRO A 30 -1.94 2.13 -19.82
CA PRO A 30 -2.46 1.06 -18.99
C PRO A 30 -3.95 1.26 -18.70
N SER A 31 -4.69 0.14 -18.63
CA SER A 31 -6.07 0.15 -18.16
C SER A 31 -6.09 -0.10 -16.66
N TYR A 32 -6.94 0.61 -15.93
CA TYR A 32 -7.07 0.48 -14.48
C TYR A 32 -8.48 0.01 -14.06
N VAL A 33 -9.15 -0.72 -14.95
CA VAL A 33 -10.53 -1.16 -14.71
C VAL A 33 -10.65 -2.08 -13.50
N ASP A 34 -9.58 -2.79 -13.14
CA ASP A 34 -9.57 -3.68 -11.99
C ASP A 34 -9.27 -2.97 -10.67
N ALA A 35 -8.87 -1.71 -10.73
CA ALA A 35 -8.61 -0.95 -9.53
C ALA A 35 -9.92 -0.50 -8.87
N LEU A 36 -9.92 -0.48 -7.54
CA LEU A 36 -11.06 0.00 -6.77
C LEU A 36 -11.28 1.49 -7.03
N GLY A 37 -12.54 1.90 -7.16
CA GLY A 37 -12.90 3.31 -7.38
C GLY A 37 -12.43 4.22 -6.25
N GLY A 38 -12.17 5.50 -6.57
CA GLY A 38 -11.48 6.43 -5.69
C GLY A 38 -12.09 6.61 -4.31
N GLU A 39 -13.43 6.73 -4.22
CA GLU A 39 -14.09 6.91 -2.92
C GLU A 39 -13.95 5.68 -2.02
N ASP A 40 -14.23 4.50 -2.57
CA ASP A 40 -14.10 3.24 -1.83
C ASP A 40 -12.64 2.93 -1.53
N ALA A 41 -11.74 3.23 -2.45
CA ALA A 41 -10.32 3.02 -2.25
C ALA A 41 -9.77 3.90 -1.13
N SER A 42 -10.18 5.17 -1.07
CA SER A 42 -9.80 6.09 -0.01
C SER A 42 -10.25 5.59 1.36
N LYS A 43 -11.48 5.11 1.43
CA LYS A 43 -12.04 4.54 2.66
C LYS A 43 -11.28 3.30 3.12
N LEU A 44 -11.00 2.39 2.21
CA LEU A 44 -10.26 1.16 2.51
C LEU A 44 -8.83 1.48 2.95
N TYR A 45 -8.18 2.42 2.31
CA TYR A 45 -6.85 2.89 2.68
C TYR A 45 -6.85 3.45 4.10
N GLY A 46 -7.85 4.27 4.44
CA GLY A 46 -8.02 4.80 5.80
C GLY A 46 -8.21 3.70 6.83
N GLU A 47 -9.02 2.69 6.51
CA GLU A 47 -9.22 1.53 7.39
C GLU A 47 -7.93 0.73 7.60
N PHE A 48 -7.15 0.54 6.56
CA PHE A 48 -5.84 -0.12 6.63
C PHE A 48 -4.91 0.65 7.58
N ASN A 49 -4.83 1.96 7.43
CA ASN A 49 -3.98 2.79 8.28
C ASN A 49 -4.43 2.75 9.74
N ASN A 50 -5.75 2.74 9.99
CA ASN A 50 -6.29 2.64 11.34
C ASN A 50 -5.95 1.30 11.99
N GLU A 51 -5.96 0.21 11.23
CA GLU A 51 -5.54 -1.10 11.73
C GLU A 51 -4.07 -1.09 12.17
N LEU A 52 -3.20 -0.44 11.38
CA LEU A 52 -1.79 -0.31 11.76
C LEU A 52 -1.65 0.48 13.06
N LEU A 53 -2.41 1.56 13.23
CA LEU A 53 -2.37 2.39 14.43
C LEU A 53 -2.83 1.62 15.67
N LYS A 54 -3.76 0.67 15.52
CA LYS A 54 -4.21 -0.18 16.62
C LYS A 54 -3.10 -1.05 17.20
N HIS A 55 -2.06 -1.32 16.42
CA HIS A 55 -0.90 -2.09 16.86
C HIS A 55 0.21 -1.22 17.43
N ASN A 56 -0.09 0.03 17.77
CA ASN A 56 0.88 1.00 18.30
C ASN A 56 2.06 1.25 17.36
N ILE A 57 1.80 1.18 16.06
CA ILE A 57 2.81 1.46 15.03
C ILE A 57 2.66 2.93 14.60
N LYS A 58 3.77 3.64 14.55
CA LYS A 58 3.77 4.99 13.98
C LYS A 58 3.56 4.89 12.47
N VAL A 59 2.55 5.56 11.96
CA VAL A 59 2.20 5.56 10.54
C VAL A 59 2.25 6.98 9.99
N GLU A 60 3.04 7.17 8.96
CA GLU A 60 3.05 8.39 8.17
C GLU A 60 2.39 8.10 6.82
N THR A 61 1.66 9.04 6.29
CA THR A 61 0.92 8.89 5.04
C THR A 61 1.16 10.08 4.13
N GLY A 62 0.87 9.87 2.82
CA GLY A 62 0.71 10.98 1.90
C GLY A 62 -0.75 11.44 1.86
N ILE A 63 -1.09 12.16 0.82
CA ILE A 63 -2.46 12.60 0.55
C ILE A 63 -3.03 11.70 -0.55
N PHE A 64 -4.13 11.00 -0.24
CA PHE A 64 -4.76 10.10 -1.20
C PHE A 64 -5.16 10.83 -2.48
N GLY A 65 -4.80 10.26 -3.62
CA GLY A 65 -5.13 10.81 -4.92
C GLY A 65 -4.26 11.99 -5.39
N ALA A 66 -3.37 12.50 -4.54
CA ALA A 66 -2.48 13.58 -4.93
C ALA A 66 -1.22 13.06 -5.63
N ASP A 67 -0.64 13.91 -6.46
CA ASP A 67 0.69 13.63 -7.01
C ASP A 67 1.72 13.72 -5.90
N MET A 68 2.59 12.72 -5.82
CA MET A 68 3.58 12.62 -4.77
C MET A 68 4.94 12.26 -5.33
N VAL A 69 5.97 12.78 -4.68
CA VAL A 69 7.34 12.33 -4.90
C VAL A 69 7.77 11.55 -3.65
N VAL A 70 8.18 10.31 -3.85
CA VAL A 70 8.61 9.44 -2.75
C VAL A 70 10.11 9.22 -2.86
N ASN A 71 10.84 9.63 -1.83
CA ASN A 71 12.28 9.41 -1.75
C ASN A 71 12.56 8.22 -0.85
N ILE A 72 13.29 7.25 -1.36
CA ILE A 72 13.56 6.01 -0.65
C ILE A 72 15.06 5.74 -0.64
N THR A 73 15.57 5.43 0.54
CA THR A 73 16.90 4.87 0.68
C THR A 73 16.74 3.42 1.14
N ASN A 74 17.06 2.49 0.26
CA ASN A 74 16.93 1.07 0.57
C ASN A 74 18.16 0.56 1.32
N ASP A 75 17.90 -0.19 2.36
CA ASP A 75 18.93 -0.86 3.13
C ASP A 75 18.58 -2.34 3.23
N GLY A 76 19.30 -3.12 2.49
CA GLY A 76 19.05 -4.54 2.35
C GLY A 76 18.55 -4.95 0.98
N PRO A 77 17.57 -4.31 0.32
CA PRO A 77 16.19 -4.23 0.81
C PRO A 77 15.48 -5.58 0.73
N VAL A 78 14.34 -5.70 1.40
CA VAL A 78 13.44 -6.86 1.27
C VAL A 78 12.11 -6.35 0.75
N THR A 79 11.63 -6.95 -0.34
CA THR A 79 10.37 -6.57 -0.97
C THR A 79 9.45 -7.78 -1.02
N LEU A 80 8.26 -7.64 -0.49
CA LEU A 80 7.25 -8.69 -0.47
C LEU A 80 5.95 -8.16 -1.08
N LEU A 81 5.31 -8.98 -1.90
CA LEU A 81 3.98 -8.71 -2.42
C LEU A 81 2.99 -9.63 -1.69
N LEU A 82 2.06 -9.01 -0.97
CA LEU A 82 1.02 -9.73 -0.26
C LEU A 82 -0.31 -9.42 -0.92
N THR A 83 -1.04 -10.46 -1.31
CA THR A 83 -2.34 -10.29 -1.97
C THR A 83 -3.41 -11.10 -1.26
N LYS A 84 -4.65 -10.58 -1.31
CA LYS A 84 -5.82 -11.29 -0.87
C LYS A 84 -6.97 -10.91 -1.80
N ASP A 85 -7.54 -11.90 -2.47
CA ASP A 85 -8.62 -11.70 -3.45
C ASP A 85 -9.97 -12.10 -2.84
N GLY A 86 -10.81 -11.06 -2.60
CA GLY A 86 -12.18 -11.27 -2.16
C GLY A 86 -12.28 -12.21 -0.96
N ASP A 87 -13.03 -13.31 -1.13
CA ASP A 87 -13.29 -14.28 -0.07
C ASP A 87 -12.23 -15.37 0.06
N LYS A 88 -11.18 -15.32 -0.73
CA LYS A 88 -10.11 -16.31 -0.67
C LYS A 88 -9.16 -16.00 0.46
N ASN A 89 -8.91 -16.97 1.30
CA ASN A 89 -7.88 -16.90 2.32
C ASN A 89 -6.57 -17.42 1.74
N GLU A 90 -5.58 -16.56 1.72
CA GLU A 90 -4.24 -16.92 1.28
C GLU A 90 -3.28 -16.94 2.45
#